data_01a11f1dc434848ff3ef2c988e2d0e77
#
_entry.id   01a11f1dc434848ff3ef2c988e2d0e77
#
_cell.length_a   1.000
_cell.length_b   1.000
_cell.length_c   1.000
_cell.angle_alpha   90.00
_cell.angle_beta   90.00
_cell.angle_gamma   90.00
#
_symmetry.space_group_name_H-M   'P 1'
#
loop_
_entity.id
_entity.type
_entity.pdbx_description
1 polymer ?
#
loop_
_entity_poly.entity_id
_entity_poly.type
_entity_poly.pdbx_seq_one_letter_code
_entity_poly.pdbx_strand_id
1 'polypeptide(L)'
;GITNNTPRNQPQVYARQALYLHENPKTEIVLQAMRVGDFGITTMPNEVYALTGLKLKSWSPLGTTMNIELANGAEGYIPPAEQHFLGGYTTWPSVTAGLEVGAEKKITSHLIGMLENISGKSKKEYREPLGKYAEAINVLNPVNQWRLGDVEPGKGFEGGVVCHLPGVEGKGFPDNHKSRSANFAGGRIVSETNIGDQYSISLWFRNGLRKNARLVTGYFFS
;
A
#
# COMPACT_ATOMS: atom_id res chain seq x y z
N GLY A 1 -16.03 -6.23 -38.23
CA GLY A 1 -16.43 -7.38 -37.45
C GLY A 1 -15.28 -8.32 -37.24
N ILE A 2 -15.12 -8.85 -36.02
CA ILE A 2 -14.12 -9.86 -35.70
C ILE A 2 -14.65 -11.17 -36.26
N THR A 3 -14.13 -11.60 -37.41
CA THR A 3 -14.61 -12.80 -38.11
C THR A 3 -14.11 -14.12 -37.49
N ASN A 4 -13.11 -14.09 -36.59
CA ASN A 4 -12.48 -15.32 -36.04
C ASN A 4 -12.33 -15.33 -34.50
N ASN A 5 -12.97 -14.46 -33.75
CA ASN A 5 -12.88 -14.39 -32.29
C ASN A 5 -11.44 -14.28 -31.71
N THR A 6 -10.45 -14.03 -32.57
CA THR A 6 -9.03 -13.87 -32.18
C THR A 6 -8.69 -12.38 -32.07
N PRO A 7 -8.30 -11.91 -30.87
CA PRO A 7 -7.86 -10.51 -30.71
C PRO A 7 -6.67 -10.20 -31.60
N ARG A 8 -6.71 -9.04 -32.29
CA ARG A 8 -5.65 -8.58 -33.21
C ARG A 8 -4.75 -7.49 -32.60
N ASN A 9 -5.16 -6.93 -31.48
CA ASN A 9 -4.44 -5.87 -30.79
C ASN A 9 -4.74 -5.90 -29.28
N GLN A 10 -3.95 -5.19 -28.50
CA GLN A 10 -4.05 -5.16 -27.04
C GLN A 10 -5.45 -4.74 -26.53
N PRO A 11 -6.11 -3.67 -27.04
CA PRO A 11 -7.47 -3.33 -26.59
C PRO A 11 -8.47 -4.46 -26.77
N GLN A 12 -8.39 -5.23 -27.86
CA GLN A 12 -9.28 -6.37 -28.09
C GLN A 12 -8.99 -7.53 -27.13
N VAL A 13 -7.72 -7.73 -26.74
CA VAL A 13 -7.36 -8.71 -25.70
C VAL A 13 -8.03 -8.31 -24.39
N TYR A 14 -7.89 -7.07 -23.95
CA TYR A 14 -8.50 -6.62 -22.69
C TYR A 14 -10.03 -6.62 -22.74
N ALA A 15 -10.65 -6.25 -23.85
CA ALA A 15 -12.10 -6.34 -24.01
C ALA A 15 -12.61 -7.79 -23.85
N ARG A 16 -11.90 -8.75 -24.43
CA ARG A 16 -12.22 -10.19 -24.26
C ARG A 16 -12.01 -10.63 -22.81
N GLN A 17 -10.95 -10.19 -22.16
CA GLN A 17 -10.66 -10.49 -20.76
C GLN A 17 -11.75 -9.91 -19.83
N ALA A 18 -12.20 -8.69 -20.08
CA ALA A 18 -13.27 -8.06 -19.32
C ALA A 18 -14.61 -8.81 -19.46
N LEU A 19 -14.94 -9.31 -20.66
CA LEU A 19 -16.11 -10.17 -20.87
C LEU A 19 -15.98 -11.47 -20.07
N TYR A 20 -14.83 -12.13 -20.10
CA TYR A 20 -14.59 -13.33 -19.33
C TYR A 20 -14.78 -13.09 -17.82
N LEU A 21 -14.24 -11.99 -17.27
CA LEU A 21 -14.43 -11.64 -15.87
C LEU A 21 -15.89 -11.34 -15.52
N HIS A 22 -16.63 -10.73 -16.43
CA HIS A 22 -18.06 -10.48 -16.27
C HIS A 22 -18.87 -11.78 -16.20
N GLU A 23 -18.53 -12.75 -17.05
CA GLU A 23 -19.15 -14.07 -17.06
C GLU A 23 -18.72 -14.95 -15.89
N ASN A 24 -17.53 -14.70 -15.32
CA ASN A 24 -16.93 -15.43 -14.20
C ASN A 24 -16.59 -14.48 -13.04
N PRO A 25 -17.59 -13.89 -12.36
CA PRO A 25 -17.38 -12.80 -11.40
C PRO A 25 -16.84 -13.25 -10.03
N LYS A 26 -16.60 -14.51 -9.83
CA LYS A 26 -16.14 -15.08 -8.55
C LYS A 26 -15.00 -16.04 -8.76
N THR A 27 -14.04 -16.02 -7.87
CA THR A 27 -12.97 -17.01 -7.74
C THR A 27 -12.74 -17.33 -6.28
N GLU A 28 -12.13 -18.48 -6.01
CA GLU A 28 -11.70 -18.88 -4.68
C GLU A 28 -10.18 -18.97 -4.67
N ILE A 29 -9.58 -18.45 -3.60
CA ILE A 29 -8.13 -18.48 -3.40
C ILE A 29 -7.79 -19.18 -2.10
N VAL A 30 -6.70 -19.96 -2.12
CA VAL A 30 -6.22 -20.70 -0.95
C VAL A 30 -5.16 -19.87 -0.23
N LEU A 31 -5.46 -19.48 0.98
CA LEU A 31 -4.52 -18.80 1.88
C LEU A 31 -4.06 -19.76 2.96
N GLN A 32 -2.77 -19.69 3.31
CA GLN A 32 -2.22 -20.53 4.38
C GLN A 32 -1.36 -19.71 5.31
N ALA A 33 -1.35 -20.10 6.59
CA ALA A 33 -0.42 -19.61 7.59
C ALA A 33 0.15 -20.78 8.39
N MET A 34 1.44 -20.75 8.63
CA MET A 34 2.16 -21.74 9.43
C MET A 34 3.03 -21.04 10.48
N ARG A 35 3.28 -21.75 11.58
CA ARG A 35 4.15 -21.28 12.65
C ARG A 35 5.17 -22.34 13.02
N VAL A 36 6.44 -21.92 13.12
CA VAL A 36 7.53 -22.75 13.64
C VAL A 36 8.25 -21.94 14.72
N GLY A 37 7.95 -22.24 15.99
CA GLY A 37 8.43 -21.43 17.11
C GLY A 37 7.91 -19.98 17.05
N ASP A 38 8.79 -19.00 16.92
CA ASP A 38 8.46 -17.57 16.72
C ASP A 38 8.62 -17.12 15.25
N PHE A 39 8.71 -18.07 14.33
CA PHE A 39 8.76 -17.83 12.89
C PHE A 39 7.41 -18.13 12.24
N GLY A 40 6.89 -17.17 11.48
CA GLY A 40 5.65 -17.27 10.73
C GLY A 40 5.88 -17.42 9.23
N ILE A 41 5.03 -18.18 8.56
CA ILE A 41 5.00 -18.31 7.12
C ILE A 41 3.58 -18.02 6.66
N THR A 42 3.42 -17.13 5.69
CA THR A 42 2.14 -16.90 5.00
C THR A 42 2.28 -17.22 3.53
N THR A 43 1.24 -17.80 2.93
CA THR A 43 1.23 -18.13 1.51
C THR A 43 -0.04 -17.62 0.84
N MET A 44 0.07 -17.25 -0.43
CA MET A 44 -1.05 -16.84 -1.28
C MET A 44 -0.77 -17.19 -2.74
N PRO A 45 -1.80 -17.50 -3.55
CA PRO A 45 -1.63 -17.90 -4.95
C PRO A 45 -1.50 -16.69 -5.90
N ASN A 46 -1.12 -15.53 -5.40
CA ASN A 46 -1.06 -14.29 -6.16
C ASN A 46 0.38 -13.79 -6.28
N GLU A 47 0.65 -13.01 -7.31
CA GLU A 47 1.85 -12.21 -7.45
C GLU A 47 1.62 -10.85 -6.78
N VAL A 48 2.38 -10.56 -5.73
CA VAL A 48 2.12 -9.44 -4.83
C VAL A 48 3.17 -8.34 -4.93
N TYR A 49 2.77 -7.14 -4.55
CA TYR A 49 3.69 -6.03 -4.40
C TYR A 49 4.58 -6.22 -3.15
N ALA A 50 5.82 -5.75 -3.23
CA ALA A 50 6.72 -5.74 -2.07
C ALA A 50 6.09 -5.05 -0.84
N LEU A 51 5.24 -4.04 -1.07
CA LEU A 51 4.50 -3.35 -0.02
C LEU A 51 3.57 -4.29 0.76
N THR A 52 2.89 -5.21 0.09
CA THR A 52 2.05 -6.23 0.73
C THR A 52 2.86 -7.12 1.67
N GLY A 53 4.05 -7.54 1.23
CA GLY A 53 4.98 -8.28 2.08
C GLY A 53 5.47 -7.48 3.29
N LEU A 54 5.72 -6.19 3.12
CA LEU A 54 6.08 -5.28 4.22
C LEU A 54 4.94 -5.12 5.22
N LYS A 55 3.70 -4.96 4.76
CA LYS A 55 2.50 -4.92 5.62
C LYS A 55 2.41 -6.19 6.48
N LEU A 56 2.45 -7.37 5.88
CA LEU A 56 2.37 -8.65 6.57
C LEU A 56 3.49 -8.80 7.62
N LYS A 57 4.73 -8.44 7.30
CA LYS A 57 5.85 -8.46 8.25
C LYS A 57 5.69 -7.48 9.38
N SER A 58 5.16 -6.28 9.10
CA SER A 58 4.96 -5.23 10.11
C SER A 58 3.85 -5.59 11.10
N TRP A 59 2.79 -6.22 10.63
CA TRP A 59 1.63 -6.57 11.45
C TRP A 59 1.72 -7.95 12.10
N SER A 60 2.59 -8.83 11.60
CA SER A 60 2.71 -10.17 12.13
C SER A 60 2.94 -10.19 13.65
N PRO A 61 2.18 -11.00 14.41
CA PRO A 61 2.40 -11.17 15.85
C PRO A 61 3.69 -11.91 16.18
N LEU A 62 4.32 -12.57 15.21
CA LEU A 62 5.54 -13.37 15.38
C LEU A 62 6.81 -12.53 15.18
N GLY A 63 7.95 -13.02 15.66
CA GLY A 63 9.22 -12.31 15.59
C GLY A 63 9.70 -12.09 14.16
N THR A 64 9.62 -13.11 13.34
CA THR A 64 9.98 -13.09 11.92
C THR A 64 8.85 -13.69 11.09
N THR A 65 8.58 -13.12 9.92
CA THR A 65 7.56 -13.65 9.00
C THR A 65 8.09 -13.68 7.57
N MET A 66 7.95 -14.83 6.93
CA MET A 66 8.21 -15.05 5.51
C MET A 66 6.88 -15.09 4.75
N ASN A 67 6.81 -14.37 3.63
CA ASN A 67 5.66 -14.43 2.73
C ASN A 67 6.07 -15.18 1.46
N ILE A 68 5.23 -16.10 1.03
CA ILE A 68 5.42 -16.89 -0.19
C ILE A 68 4.28 -16.55 -1.13
N GLU A 69 4.60 -15.98 -2.26
CA GLU A 69 3.68 -15.70 -3.35
C GLU A 69 3.62 -16.87 -4.34
N LEU A 70 2.61 -16.87 -5.22
CA LEU A 70 2.38 -17.92 -6.21
C LEU A 70 2.33 -19.34 -5.61
N ALA A 71 1.91 -19.46 -4.36
CA ALA A 71 1.80 -20.73 -3.67
C ALA A 71 0.40 -21.32 -3.86
N ASN A 72 0.34 -22.57 -4.31
CA ASN A 72 -0.89 -23.34 -4.57
C ASN A 72 -1.78 -22.77 -5.70
N GLY A 73 -1.21 -21.99 -6.60
CA GLY A 73 -1.94 -21.41 -7.72
C GLY A 73 -1.25 -20.20 -8.33
N ALA A 74 -1.91 -19.59 -9.31
CA ALA A 74 -1.47 -18.39 -10.00
C ALA A 74 -2.69 -17.51 -10.32
N GLU A 75 -3.26 -16.88 -9.30
CA GLU A 75 -4.49 -16.08 -9.40
C GLU A 75 -4.22 -14.61 -9.75
N GLY A 76 -3.12 -14.36 -10.45
CA GLY A 76 -2.74 -13.05 -10.97
C GLY A 76 -2.25 -12.05 -9.92
N TYR A 77 -2.17 -10.79 -10.35
CA TYR A 77 -1.67 -9.69 -9.52
C TYR A 77 -2.70 -9.22 -8.50
N ILE A 78 -2.22 -8.86 -7.30
CA ILE A 78 -3.01 -8.16 -6.27
C ILE A 78 -2.33 -6.86 -5.85
N PRO A 79 -2.48 -5.80 -6.65
CA PRO A 79 -1.96 -4.49 -6.24
C PRO A 79 -2.71 -3.98 -5.00
N PRO A 80 -2.03 -3.32 -4.05
CA PRO A 80 -2.68 -2.54 -3.02
C PRO A 80 -3.65 -1.51 -3.62
N ALA A 81 -4.73 -1.18 -2.91
CA ALA A 81 -5.79 -0.31 -3.42
C ALA A 81 -5.26 1.05 -3.94
N GLU A 82 -4.27 1.62 -3.25
CA GLU A 82 -3.61 2.87 -3.63
C GLU A 82 -2.85 2.78 -4.97
N GLN A 83 -2.41 1.59 -5.39
CA GLN A 83 -1.72 1.39 -6.66
C GLN A 83 -2.66 1.45 -7.87
N HIS A 84 -3.94 1.19 -7.69
CA HIS A 84 -4.92 1.30 -8.76
C HIS A 84 -5.03 2.74 -9.31
N PHE A 85 -4.80 3.76 -8.48
CA PHE A 85 -4.76 5.16 -8.91
C PHE A 85 -3.55 5.49 -9.80
N LEU A 86 -2.47 4.73 -9.68
CA LEU A 86 -1.26 4.88 -10.49
C LEU A 86 -1.38 4.17 -11.83
N GLY A 87 -2.29 3.22 -11.94
CA GLY A 87 -2.47 2.40 -13.14
C GLY A 87 -1.32 1.42 -13.37
N GLY A 88 -1.17 0.99 -14.61
CA GLY A 88 -0.20 -0.02 -15.02
C GLY A 88 -0.85 -1.39 -15.25
N TYR A 89 -0.15 -2.29 -15.93
CA TYR A 89 -0.71 -3.57 -16.40
C TYR A 89 -1.21 -4.47 -15.27
N THR A 90 -0.65 -4.35 -14.07
CA THR A 90 -1.07 -5.10 -12.88
C THR A 90 -2.43 -4.68 -12.33
N THR A 91 -2.98 -3.55 -12.79
CA THR A 91 -4.28 -3.00 -12.38
C THR A 91 -5.33 -3.05 -13.50
N TRP A 92 -4.94 -3.45 -14.72
CA TRP A 92 -5.87 -3.52 -15.84
C TRP A 92 -6.75 -4.76 -15.72
N PRO A 93 -8.09 -4.63 -15.85
CA PRO A 93 -9.01 -5.75 -15.73
C PRO A 93 -8.70 -6.86 -16.75
N SER A 94 -8.22 -7.98 -16.25
CA SER A 94 -7.88 -9.18 -17.02
C SER A 94 -7.85 -10.38 -16.08
N VAL A 95 -7.76 -11.60 -16.61
CA VAL A 95 -7.59 -12.80 -15.78
C VAL A 95 -6.31 -12.78 -14.95
N THR A 96 -5.32 -11.99 -15.35
CA THR A 96 -4.07 -11.80 -14.61
C THR A 96 -4.13 -10.64 -13.61
N ALA A 97 -5.24 -9.92 -13.51
CA ALA A 97 -5.49 -8.84 -12.56
C ALA A 97 -7.02 -8.72 -12.34
N GLY A 98 -7.69 -9.84 -12.11
CA GLY A 98 -9.14 -9.95 -12.09
C GLY A 98 -9.78 -9.75 -10.72
N LEU A 99 -9.00 -9.69 -9.65
CA LEU A 99 -9.53 -9.51 -8.30
C LEU A 99 -9.96 -8.05 -8.06
N GLU A 100 -10.89 -7.86 -7.15
CA GLU A 100 -11.39 -6.52 -6.79
C GLU A 100 -10.30 -5.63 -6.17
N VAL A 101 -10.48 -4.30 -6.27
CA VAL A 101 -9.53 -3.31 -5.75
C VAL A 101 -9.19 -3.52 -4.26
N GLY A 102 -10.15 -4.00 -3.47
CA GLY A 102 -9.96 -4.30 -2.04
C GLY A 102 -9.37 -5.68 -1.72
N ALA A 103 -9.04 -6.49 -2.72
CA ALA A 103 -8.62 -7.89 -2.52
C ALA A 103 -7.35 -8.00 -1.67
N GLU A 104 -6.33 -7.18 -1.93
CA GLU A 104 -5.08 -7.20 -1.17
C GLU A 104 -5.33 -6.98 0.33
N LYS A 105 -6.16 -6.03 0.68
CA LYS A 105 -6.51 -5.74 2.08
C LYS A 105 -7.27 -6.90 2.73
N LYS A 106 -8.18 -7.55 2.01
CA LYS A 106 -8.91 -8.72 2.52
C LYS A 106 -7.96 -9.89 2.75
N ILE A 107 -7.09 -10.19 1.80
CA ILE A 107 -6.10 -11.27 1.86
C ILE A 107 -5.14 -11.04 3.05
N THR A 108 -4.55 -9.86 3.15
CA THR A 108 -3.61 -9.55 4.24
C THR A 108 -4.28 -9.60 5.60
N SER A 109 -5.53 -9.13 5.72
CA SER A 109 -6.29 -9.23 6.98
C SER A 109 -6.55 -10.67 7.39
N HIS A 110 -6.92 -11.54 6.45
CA HIS A 110 -7.14 -12.97 6.73
C HIS A 110 -5.82 -13.65 7.15
N LEU A 111 -4.72 -13.41 6.44
CA LEU A 111 -3.42 -13.98 6.77
C LEU A 111 -2.93 -13.56 8.16
N ILE A 112 -3.12 -12.28 8.52
CA ILE A 112 -2.79 -11.80 9.87
C ILE A 112 -3.69 -12.45 10.91
N GLY A 113 -5.01 -12.54 10.67
CA GLY A 113 -5.92 -13.24 11.58
C GLY A 113 -5.55 -14.72 11.78
N MET A 114 -5.10 -15.40 10.73
CA MET A 114 -4.59 -16.77 10.85
C MET A 114 -3.32 -16.83 11.71
N LEU A 115 -2.38 -15.88 11.54
CA LEU A 115 -1.17 -15.80 12.38
C LEU A 115 -1.51 -15.49 13.85
N GLU A 116 -2.49 -14.62 14.11
CA GLU A 116 -2.99 -14.35 15.46
C GLU A 116 -3.55 -15.64 16.10
N ASN A 117 -4.39 -16.35 15.37
CA ASN A 117 -5.00 -17.60 15.85
C ASN A 117 -3.96 -18.66 16.21
N ILE A 118 -2.97 -18.93 15.34
CA ILE A 118 -1.98 -19.97 15.58
C ILE A 118 -0.88 -19.56 16.57
N SER A 119 -0.71 -18.25 16.80
CA SER A 119 0.28 -17.74 17.76
C SER A 119 -0.30 -17.48 19.15
N GLY A 120 -1.60 -17.22 19.25
CA GLY A 120 -2.25 -16.73 20.46
C GLY A 120 -1.85 -15.29 20.82
N LYS A 121 -1.26 -14.54 19.88
CA LYS A 121 -0.80 -13.16 20.07
C LYS A 121 -1.55 -12.23 19.13
N SER A 122 -1.85 -11.01 19.56
CA SER A 122 -2.42 -9.97 18.69
C SER A 122 -1.39 -9.45 17.70
N LYS A 123 -1.87 -8.97 16.57
CA LYS A 123 -1.04 -8.30 15.54
C LYS A 123 -0.25 -7.13 16.15
N LYS A 124 0.93 -6.88 15.61
CA LYS A 124 1.73 -5.72 15.98
C LYS A 124 1.13 -4.46 15.38
N GLU A 125 1.21 -3.37 16.13
CA GLU A 125 1.04 -2.03 15.58
C GLU A 125 2.40 -1.51 15.12
N TYR A 126 2.51 -1.13 13.86
CA TYR A 126 3.71 -0.45 13.39
C TYR A 126 3.76 0.95 14.00
N ARG A 127 4.87 1.24 14.69
CA ARG A 127 5.17 2.59 15.18
C ARG A 127 6.54 2.99 14.67
N GLU A 128 6.57 4.02 13.85
CA GLU A 128 7.83 4.59 13.39
C GLU A 128 8.61 5.14 14.59
N PRO A 129 9.91 4.79 14.74
CA PRO A 129 10.73 5.34 15.81
C PRO A 129 10.77 6.87 15.76
N LEU A 130 10.73 7.52 16.92
CA LEU A 130 10.92 8.97 17.01
C LEU A 130 12.41 9.30 16.80
N GLY A 131 12.65 10.25 15.91
CA GLY A 131 13.94 10.94 15.85
C GLY A 131 13.85 12.28 16.56
N LYS A 132 14.98 12.90 16.84
CA LYS A 132 15.06 14.19 17.56
C LYS A 132 14.20 15.29 16.94
N TYR A 133 14.06 15.30 15.62
CA TYR A 133 13.18 16.24 14.93
C TYR A 133 11.71 16.02 15.29
N ALA A 134 11.23 14.77 15.25
CA ALA A 134 9.86 14.45 15.62
C ALA A 134 9.58 14.71 17.10
N GLU A 135 10.56 14.46 17.97
CA GLU A 135 10.48 14.82 19.39
C GLU A 135 10.32 16.34 19.59
N ALA A 136 11.12 17.15 18.87
CA ALA A 136 11.02 18.60 18.92
C ALA A 136 9.67 19.11 18.40
N ILE A 137 9.13 18.52 17.34
CA ILE A 137 7.79 18.87 16.84
C ILE A 137 6.70 18.49 17.87
N ASN A 138 6.81 17.35 18.53
CA ASN A 138 5.85 16.94 19.56
C ASN A 138 5.80 17.92 20.74
N VAL A 139 6.94 18.53 21.11
CA VAL A 139 7.00 19.56 22.16
C VAL A 139 6.18 20.80 21.78
N LEU A 140 6.08 21.12 20.49
CA LEU A 140 5.27 22.24 19.99
C LEU A 140 3.76 21.94 20.03
N ASN A 141 3.37 20.71 20.36
CA ASN A 141 1.98 20.25 20.43
C ASN A 141 1.14 20.65 19.21
N PRO A 142 1.52 20.23 17.99
CA PRO A 142 0.81 20.60 16.78
C PRO A 142 -0.63 20.09 16.79
N VAL A 143 -1.55 20.84 16.22
CA VAL A 143 -2.96 20.46 16.11
C VAL A 143 -3.12 19.20 15.25
N ASN A 144 -2.31 19.07 14.21
CA ASN A 144 -2.20 17.87 13.39
C ASN A 144 -0.74 17.54 13.10
N GLN A 145 -0.44 16.24 13.07
CA GLN A 145 0.85 15.72 12.69
C GLN A 145 0.68 14.40 11.92
N TRP A 146 1.20 14.35 10.71
CA TRP A 146 1.27 13.13 9.89
C TRP A 146 2.73 12.73 9.69
N ARG A 147 3.11 11.61 10.25
CA ARG A 147 4.48 11.09 10.16
C ARG A 147 4.71 10.22 8.93
N LEU A 148 3.63 9.83 8.23
CA LEU A 148 3.63 9.07 6.98
C LEU A 148 4.32 7.70 7.06
N GLY A 149 4.50 7.18 8.27
CA GLY A 149 5.22 5.94 8.55
C GLY A 149 4.37 4.68 8.47
N ASP A 150 3.06 4.82 8.45
CA ASP A 150 2.14 3.70 8.42
C ASP A 150 2.27 2.91 7.10
N VAL A 151 2.02 1.61 7.17
CA VAL A 151 2.07 0.73 5.99
C VAL A 151 0.84 0.87 5.09
N GLU A 152 -0.23 1.47 5.61
CA GLU A 152 -1.44 1.85 4.85
C GLU A 152 -1.74 3.33 5.04
N PRO A 153 -2.37 3.97 4.04
CA PRO A 153 -2.92 5.30 4.22
C PRO A 153 -3.93 5.35 5.37
N GLY A 154 -3.72 6.27 6.30
CA GLY A 154 -4.59 6.45 7.46
C GLY A 154 -5.85 7.27 7.17
N LYS A 155 -6.56 7.65 8.23
CA LYS A 155 -7.75 8.51 8.12
C LYS A 155 -7.37 9.85 7.47
N GLY A 156 -8.20 10.31 6.55
CA GLY A 156 -8.02 11.57 5.84
C GLY A 156 -7.17 11.47 4.57
N PHE A 157 -6.56 10.32 4.29
CA PHE A 157 -5.85 10.10 3.03
C PHE A 157 -6.86 9.77 1.92
N GLU A 158 -6.74 10.44 0.80
CA GLU A 158 -7.62 10.27 -0.36
C GLU A 158 -6.79 10.14 -1.65
N GLY A 159 -7.31 9.35 -2.60
CA GLY A 159 -6.67 9.16 -3.91
C GLY A 159 -5.37 8.34 -3.86
N GLY A 160 -4.48 8.62 -4.78
CA GLY A 160 -3.24 7.86 -4.97
C GLY A 160 -2.15 8.25 -3.97
N VAL A 161 -2.20 7.70 -2.77
CA VAL A 161 -1.16 7.88 -1.74
C VAL A 161 -0.53 6.54 -1.40
N VAL A 162 0.77 6.41 -1.62
CA VAL A 162 1.55 5.22 -1.28
C VAL A 162 2.42 5.54 -0.07
N CYS A 163 2.14 4.91 1.05
CA CYS A 163 2.84 5.10 2.32
C CYS A 163 4.06 4.16 2.49
N HIS A 164 4.74 4.29 3.61
CA HIS A 164 5.85 3.43 4.04
C HIS A 164 7.07 3.41 3.10
N LEU A 165 7.23 4.41 2.28
CA LEU A 165 8.41 4.57 1.42
C LEU A 165 9.61 5.11 2.24
N PRO A 166 10.85 4.98 1.74
CA PRO A 166 12.01 5.60 2.38
C PRO A 166 11.80 7.09 2.61
N GLY A 167 12.03 7.54 3.82
CA GLY A 167 11.83 8.94 4.25
C GLY A 167 13.09 9.79 4.19
N VAL A 168 13.06 10.87 4.95
CA VAL A 168 14.20 11.79 5.07
C VAL A 168 15.30 11.12 5.90
N GLU A 169 16.52 11.20 5.41
CA GLU A 169 17.72 10.75 6.11
C GLU A 169 18.52 11.97 6.61
N GLY A 170 19.20 11.79 7.73
CA GLY A 170 20.09 12.81 8.26
C GLY A 170 19.94 13.05 9.76
N LYS A 171 20.74 13.99 10.27
CA LYS A 171 20.79 14.34 11.69
C LYS A 171 19.40 14.80 12.17
N GLY A 172 18.87 14.13 13.18
CA GLY A 172 17.55 14.45 13.76
C GLY A 172 16.41 13.54 13.27
N PHE A 173 16.61 12.77 12.21
CA PHE A 173 15.68 11.75 11.76
C PHE A 173 16.06 10.36 12.30
N PRO A 174 15.14 9.38 12.31
CA PRO A 174 15.46 8.04 12.73
C PRO A 174 16.59 7.43 11.90
N ASP A 175 17.55 6.78 12.57
CA ASP A 175 18.68 6.12 11.93
C ASP A 175 18.28 4.83 11.20
N ASN A 176 19.19 4.32 10.38
CA ASN A 176 19.08 3.04 9.70
C ASN A 176 17.85 2.90 8.79
N HIS A 177 17.57 3.92 8.00
CA HIS A 177 16.44 3.92 7.05
C HIS A 177 15.07 3.66 7.70
N LYS A 178 14.90 4.01 8.96
CA LYS A 178 13.63 3.87 9.69
C LYS A 178 12.67 5.02 9.46
N SER A 179 13.15 6.17 8.98
CA SER A 179 12.28 7.27 8.56
C SER A 179 11.46 6.87 7.34
N ARG A 180 10.20 7.22 7.33
CA ARG A 180 9.25 6.87 6.28
C ARG A 180 8.65 8.12 5.64
N SER A 181 8.15 7.94 4.43
CA SER A 181 7.47 8.97 3.67
C SER A 181 6.27 8.40 2.91
N ALA A 182 5.50 9.27 2.29
CA ALA A 182 4.48 8.89 1.34
C ALA A 182 4.70 9.57 -0.01
N ASN A 183 4.32 8.87 -1.08
CA ASN A 183 4.24 9.42 -2.43
C ASN A 183 2.79 9.77 -2.76
N PHE A 184 2.58 11.02 -3.16
CA PHE A 184 1.28 11.53 -3.56
C PHE A 184 1.21 11.61 -5.08
N ALA A 185 0.56 10.64 -5.70
CA ALA A 185 0.31 10.60 -7.14
C ALA A 185 -1.16 10.95 -7.42
N GLY A 186 -1.48 12.24 -7.32
CA GLY A 186 -2.87 12.73 -7.37
C GLY A 186 -3.66 12.51 -6.08
N GLY A 187 -3.00 12.07 -5.02
CA GLY A 187 -3.60 11.93 -3.69
C GLY A 187 -3.40 13.16 -2.81
N ARG A 188 -4.12 13.19 -1.70
CA ARG A 188 -4.08 14.25 -0.70
C ARG A 188 -4.35 13.75 0.71
N ILE A 189 -4.04 14.57 1.70
CA ILE A 189 -4.49 14.43 3.08
C ILE A 189 -5.50 15.53 3.35
N VAL A 190 -6.65 15.17 3.89
CA VAL A 190 -7.71 16.10 4.29
C VAL A 190 -7.87 16.04 5.81
N SER A 191 -7.98 17.21 6.42
CA SER A 191 -8.26 17.36 7.85
C SER A 191 -9.34 18.42 8.06
N GLU A 192 -10.31 18.13 8.90
CA GLU A 192 -11.39 19.05 9.28
C GLU A 192 -10.96 19.98 10.45
N THR A 193 -9.70 20.33 10.52
CA THR A 193 -9.17 21.15 11.62
C THR A 193 -9.44 22.61 11.36
N ASN A 194 -10.05 23.29 12.34
CA ASN A 194 -10.13 24.75 12.31
C ASN A 194 -8.77 25.34 12.70
N ILE A 195 -8.10 26.00 11.76
CA ILE A 195 -6.76 26.57 11.94
C ILE A 195 -6.76 28.04 12.34
N GLY A 196 -7.93 28.70 12.42
CA GLY A 196 -8.04 30.11 12.79
C GLY A 196 -7.35 31.06 11.79
N ASP A 197 -7.15 32.32 12.21
CA ASP A 197 -6.53 33.37 11.38
C ASP A 197 -4.99 33.34 11.38
N GLN A 198 -4.40 32.68 12.35
CA GLN A 198 -2.95 32.53 12.48
C GLN A 198 -2.56 31.07 12.64
N TYR A 199 -1.73 30.59 11.75
CA TYR A 199 -1.25 29.21 11.76
C TYR A 199 0.16 29.10 11.17
N SER A 200 0.82 27.99 11.46
CA SER A 200 2.08 27.58 10.85
C SER A 200 1.98 26.17 10.31
N ILE A 201 2.53 25.95 9.13
CA ILE A 201 2.63 24.63 8.51
C ILE A 201 4.11 24.32 8.32
N SER A 202 4.53 23.14 8.77
CA SER A 202 5.89 22.60 8.53
C SER A 202 5.78 21.27 7.82
N LEU A 203 6.44 21.13 6.68
CA LEU A 203 6.48 19.88 5.93
C LEU A 203 7.84 19.65 5.27
N TRP A 204 8.21 18.39 5.12
CA TRP A 204 9.33 17.96 4.31
C TRP A 204 8.82 17.34 3.04
N PHE A 205 9.31 17.78 1.89
CA PHE A 205 8.92 17.21 0.62
C PHE A 205 10.12 17.05 -0.30
N ARG A 206 10.02 16.07 -1.18
CA ARG A 206 10.96 15.85 -2.29
C ARG A 206 10.22 16.04 -3.61
N ASN A 207 10.65 17.02 -4.38
CA ASN A 207 10.18 17.15 -5.75
C ASN A 207 10.86 16.09 -6.63
N GLY A 208 10.13 15.06 -7.03
CA GLY A 208 10.60 14.00 -7.91
C GLY A 208 10.50 14.31 -9.40
N LEU A 209 9.98 15.47 -9.78
CA LEU A 209 9.86 15.86 -11.18
C LEU A 209 11.23 16.14 -11.79
N ARG A 210 11.41 15.79 -13.06
CA ARG A 210 12.61 16.13 -13.80
C ARG A 210 12.72 17.66 -13.94
N LYS A 211 13.96 18.19 -13.95
CA LYS A 211 14.21 19.65 -14.07
C LYS A 211 13.56 20.30 -15.29
N ASN A 212 13.31 19.54 -16.34
CA ASN A 212 12.64 19.99 -17.57
C ASN A 212 11.16 19.60 -17.65
N ALA A 213 10.57 19.06 -16.59
CA ALA A 213 9.14 18.77 -16.56
C ALA A 213 8.37 20.11 -16.69
N ARG A 214 7.59 20.22 -17.75
CA ARG A 214 6.69 21.35 -17.92
C ARG A 214 5.54 21.21 -16.93
N LEU A 215 5.47 22.16 -16.04
CA LEU A 215 4.36 22.55 -15.15
C LEU A 215 3.27 21.51 -14.90
N VAL A 216 3.40 20.86 -13.76
CA VAL A 216 2.20 20.49 -13.01
C VAL A 216 2.18 21.44 -11.82
N THR A 217 1.21 22.33 -11.77
CA THR A 217 0.96 23.15 -10.58
C THR A 217 0.25 22.29 -9.57
N GLY A 218 0.88 22.05 -8.43
CA GLY A 218 0.27 21.37 -7.29
C GLY A 218 0.17 22.33 -6.11
N TYR A 219 -0.84 22.12 -5.27
CA TYR A 219 -0.92 22.77 -3.98
C TYR A 219 -0.34 21.82 -2.94
N PHE A 220 0.49 22.35 -2.01
CA PHE A 220 0.94 21.60 -0.85
C PHE A 220 -0.08 21.65 0.29
N PHE A 221 -0.88 22.72 0.30
CA PHE A 221 -2.02 22.89 1.22
C PHE A 221 -3.03 23.84 0.59
N SER A 222 -4.27 23.72 0.98
CA SER A 222 -5.36 24.63 0.60
C SER A 222 -6.43 24.68 1.68
#